data_b7f9a0b9d1bfd921ee645d7e660bd322
#
_entry.id   b7f9a0b9d1bfd921ee645d7e660bd322
#
_cell.length_a   1.000
_cell.length_b   1.000
_cell.length_c   1.000
_cell.angle_alpha   90.00
_cell.angle_beta   90.00
_cell.angle_gamma   90.00
#
_symmetry.space_group_name_H-M   'P 1'
#
loop_
_entity.id
_entity.type
_entity.pdbx_description
1 polymer ?
#
loop_
_entity_poly.entity_id
_entity_poly.type
_entity_poly.pdbx_seq_one_letter_code
_entity_poly.pdbx_strand_id
1 'polypeptide(L)'
;MENLWNRCSSSHQTPLAFKGNQKQIGQAHREVFTHFVSLPLAIYPELKKNIEAFQNSVLGNNDKNPLTFQTTLAEMGIEKSIFVSPKTFHLTVVMLKLENNESVVKAQNILKQSICSNVRQALKDRPVFIRLRGLDCMNGSLDKTRVLYVPVEEVGHEGRLLNACHVIIDAFENAGFAGKDAKSRLKLHATVMNASYRKDKSKKMDTFDAREIHKEFENKDWGTYLIREAHISQRYKYDPNGYFHCCASLPFPHK
;
A
#
# COMPACT_ATOMS: atom_id res chain seq x y z
N MET A 1 -3.32 -41.92 -79.70
CA MET A 1 -1.99 -42.19 -80.31
C MET A 1 -0.99 -41.44 -79.51
N GLU A 2 -0.30 -42.18 -78.73
CA GLU A 2 1.19 -42.24 -78.58
C GLU A 2 1.76 -41.05 -77.81
N ASN A 3 2.23 -41.28 -76.59
CA ASN A 3 3.52 -41.82 -76.14
C ASN A 3 4.61 -40.74 -76.23
N LEU A 4 5.45 -40.46 -75.33
CA LEU A 4 6.36 -41.25 -74.52
C LEU A 4 7.32 -40.32 -73.73
N TRP A 5 7.58 -40.64 -72.49
CA TRP A 5 8.87 -40.79 -71.81
C TRP A 5 9.77 -39.61 -71.47
N ASN A 6 9.93 -39.49 -70.14
CA ASN A 6 11.18 -39.47 -69.36
C ASN A 6 12.19 -38.34 -69.47
N ARG A 7 12.47 -37.64 -68.38
CA ARG A 7 13.65 -37.96 -67.53
C ARG A 7 13.71 -37.07 -66.29
N CYS A 8 14.11 -37.72 -65.21
CA CYS A 8 14.56 -37.16 -63.96
C CYS A 8 15.62 -36.07 -64.11
N SER A 9 15.48 -35.01 -63.26
CA SER A 9 16.68 -34.39 -62.68
C SER A 9 16.26 -33.82 -61.31
N SER A 10 16.87 -34.36 -60.27
CA SER A 10 16.84 -33.99 -58.91
C SER A 10 17.43 -32.58 -58.72
N SER A 11 16.66 -31.67 -58.10
CA SER A 11 17.24 -30.51 -57.50
C SER A 11 16.76 -30.42 -56.06
N HIS A 12 17.72 -30.50 -55.16
CA HIS A 12 17.58 -30.29 -53.72
C HIS A 12 16.99 -28.94 -53.46
N GLN A 13 15.80 -28.89 -52.87
CA GLN A 13 15.28 -27.71 -52.22
C GLN A 13 15.46 -27.85 -50.71
N THR A 14 16.33 -27.02 -50.18
CA THR A 14 16.52 -26.76 -48.76
C THR A 14 15.21 -26.24 -48.11
N PRO A 15 14.86 -26.69 -46.90
CA PRO A 15 13.67 -26.18 -46.20
C PRO A 15 13.89 -24.73 -45.74
N LEU A 16 12.98 -23.86 -46.13
CA LEU A 16 12.86 -22.50 -45.59
C LEU A 16 12.67 -22.54 -44.07
N ALA A 17 13.64 -22.00 -43.35
CA ALA A 17 13.56 -21.78 -41.91
C ALA A 17 12.42 -20.82 -41.60
N PHE A 18 11.39 -21.32 -40.93
CA PHE A 18 10.38 -20.51 -40.28
C PHE A 18 11.07 -19.66 -39.18
N LYS A 19 11.23 -18.36 -39.44
CA LYS A 19 11.57 -17.38 -38.42
C LYS A 19 10.36 -17.28 -37.46
N GLY A 20 10.44 -18.03 -36.38
CA GLY A 20 9.55 -17.87 -35.25
C GLY A 20 9.67 -16.44 -34.70
N ASN A 21 8.58 -15.69 -34.77
CA ASN A 21 8.41 -14.44 -34.03
C ASN A 21 8.58 -14.74 -32.54
N GLN A 22 9.76 -14.51 -32.00
CA GLN A 22 9.94 -14.37 -30.55
C GLN A 22 9.16 -13.13 -30.14
N LYS A 23 7.95 -13.35 -29.61
CA LYS A 23 7.27 -12.35 -28.78
C LYS A 23 8.25 -12.02 -27.65
N GLN A 24 8.85 -10.84 -27.71
CA GLN A 24 9.48 -10.24 -26.55
C GLN A 24 8.40 -10.16 -25.45
N ILE A 25 8.49 -11.04 -24.49
CA ILE A 25 7.76 -10.91 -23.22
C ILE A 25 8.38 -9.69 -22.57
N GLY A 26 7.70 -8.54 -22.71
CA GLY A 26 8.08 -7.32 -22.07
C GLY A 26 8.18 -7.59 -20.56
N GLN A 27 9.38 -7.52 -20.01
CA GLN A 27 9.57 -7.40 -18.57
C GLN A 27 8.76 -6.17 -18.15
N ALA A 28 7.65 -6.39 -17.44
CA ALA A 28 6.90 -5.33 -16.82
C ALA A 28 7.89 -4.60 -15.88
N HIS A 29 8.34 -3.43 -16.29
CA HIS A 29 9.14 -2.55 -15.43
C HIS A 29 8.33 -2.31 -14.17
N ARG A 30 8.77 -2.90 -13.07
CA ARG A 30 8.14 -2.71 -11.77
C ARG A 30 8.26 -1.22 -11.44
N GLU A 31 7.15 -0.48 -11.52
CA GLU A 31 7.14 0.96 -11.21
C GLU A 31 7.75 1.19 -9.83
N VAL A 32 8.83 1.98 -9.82
CA VAL A 32 9.54 2.29 -8.57
C VAL A 32 8.95 3.57 -7.99
N PHE A 33 7.98 3.44 -7.10
CA PHE A 33 7.47 4.56 -6.34
C PHE A 33 8.51 5.01 -5.31
N THR A 34 8.78 6.32 -5.30
CA THR A 34 9.78 6.96 -4.43
C THR A 34 9.16 7.70 -3.26
N HIS A 35 7.92 8.16 -3.43
CA HIS A 35 7.15 8.92 -2.46
C HIS A 35 5.71 8.41 -2.39
N PHE A 36 4.95 8.93 -1.45
CA PHE A 36 3.51 8.68 -1.35
C PHE A 36 2.84 9.81 -0.57
N VAL A 37 1.54 9.98 -0.81
CA VAL A 37 0.74 10.86 0.05
C VAL A 37 0.18 10.02 1.19
N SER A 38 0.43 10.45 2.42
CA SER A 38 -0.02 9.81 3.65
C SER A 38 -0.88 10.73 4.50
N LEU A 39 -1.78 10.14 5.28
CA LEU A 39 -2.46 10.78 6.40
C LEU A 39 -1.83 10.21 7.68
N PRO A 40 -1.00 11.00 8.42
CA PRO A 40 -0.27 10.50 9.58
C PRO A 40 -1.19 10.13 10.74
N LEU A 41 -1.01 8.93 11.29
CA LEU A 41 -1.68 8.45 12.50
C LEU A 41 -0.69 8.26 13.66
N ALA A 42 0.60 8.18 13.37
CA ALA A 42 1.66 8.04 14.39
C ALA A 42 1.79 9.27 15.33
N ILE A 43 1.05 10.34 15.05
CA ILE A 43 0.97 11.52 15.92
C ILE A 43 0.16 11.25 17.20
N TYR A 44 -0.61 10.16 17.28
CA TYR A 44 -1.46 9.82 18.40
C TYR A 44 -0.76 8.83 19.35
N PRO A 45 -0.35 9.25 20.58
CA PRO A 45 0.37 8.38 21.52
C PRO A 45 -0.43 7.14 21.92
N GLU A 46 -1.75 7.28 22.14
CA GLU A 46 -2.62 6.17 22.50
C GLU A 46 -2.70 5.12 21.39
N LEU A 47 -2.80 5.54 20.12
CA LEU A 47 -2.81 4.62 19.00
C LEU A 47 -1.48 3.87 18.90
N LYS A 48 -0.34 4.56 19.09
CA LYS A 48 0.97 3.90 19.11
C LYS A 48 1.04 2.82 20.19
N LYS A 49 0.60 3.12 21.42
CA LYS A 49 0.53 2.14 22.51
C LYS A 49 -0.36 0.95 22.17
N ASN A 50 -1.52 1.19 21.54
CA ASN A 50 -2.42 0.13 21.10
C ASN A 50 -1.77 -0.79 20.06
N ILE A 51 -1.03 -0.23 19.10
CA ILE A 51 -0.30 -1.00 18.09
C ILE A 51 0.86 -1.77 18.72
N GLU A 52 1.61 -1.17 19.65
CA GLU A 52 2.67 -1.84 20.40
C GLU A 52 2.12 -3.00 21.24
N ALA A 53 0.99 -2.80 21.92
CA ALA A 53 0.32 -3.84 22.69
C ALA A 53 -0.14 -5.00 21.81
N PHE A 54 -0.69 -4.72 20.63
CA PHE A 54 -1.05 -5.71 19.62
C PHE A 54 0.18 -6.52 19.18
N GLN A 55 1.28 -5.85 18.82
CA GLN A 55 2.51 -6.53 18.42
C GLN A 55 3.06 -7.42 19.51
N ASN A 56 3.11 -6.92 20.73
CA ASN A 56 3.60 -7.69 21.90
C ASN A 56 2.71 -8.90 22.21
N SER A 57 1.39 -8.74 22.08
CA SER A 57 0.44 -9.84 22.28
C SER A 57 0.64 -10.94 21.24
N VAL A 58 0.73 -10.58 19.96
CA VAL A 58 0.95 -11.56 18.87
C VAL A 58 2.31 -12.25 18.97
N LEU A 59 3.36 -11.51 19.35
CA LEU A 59 4.72 -12.05 19.47
C LEU A 59 4.96 -12.82 20.80
N GLY A 60 3.96 -12.90 21.69
CA GLY A 60 4.10 -13.59 22.98
C GLY A 60 4.97 -12.84 24.00
N ASN A 61 5.25 -11.55 23.76
CA ASN A 61 6.08 -10.73 24.65
C ASN A 61 5.28 -10.07 25.79
N ASN A 62 4.02 -10.47 26.01
CA ASN A 62 3.15 -9.89 27.01
C ASN A 62 2.99 -10.85 28.19
N ASP A 63 3.68 -10.58 29.31
CA ASP A 63 3.65 -11.40 30.51
C ASP A 63 2.24 -11.51 31.15
N LYS A 64 1.33 -10.57 30.84
CA LYS A 64 -0.01 -10.49 31.44
C LYS A 64 -1.08 -11.28 30.67
N ASN A 65 -0.92 -11.45 29.38
CA ASN A 65 -1.87 -12.19 28.51
C ASN A 65 -1.24 -12.52 27.15
N PRO A 66 -0.28 -13.46 27.07
CA PRO A 66 0.25 -13.87 25.78
C PRO A 66 -0.84 -14.62 25.02
N LEU A 67 -0.99 -14.32 23.71
CA LEU A 67 -1.81 -15.14 22.85
C LEU A 67 -1.15 -16.51 22.72
N THR A 68 -1.86 -17.54 23.16
CA THR A 68 -1.41 -18.93 23.01
C THR A 68 -1.99 -19.48 21.73
N PHE A 69 -1.18 -19.49 20.67
CA PHE A 69 -1.57 -20.07 19.40
C PHE A 69 -1.45 -21.61 19.46
N GLN A 70 -2.37 -22.30 18.79
CA GLN A 70 -2.26 -23.75 18.60
C GLN A 70 -1.09 -24.12 17.68
N THR A 71 -0.71 -23.21 16.80
CA THR A 71 0.37 -23.32 15.82
C THR A 71 1.47 -22.31 16.17
N THR A 72 2.72 -22.65 15.95
CA THR A 72 3.83 -21.72 16.23
C THR A 72 3.85 -20.55 15.27
N LEU A 73 4.38 -19.38 15.71
CA LEU A 73 4.52 -18.21 14.85
C LEU A 73 5.32 -18.52 13.57
N ALA A 74 6.32 -19.38 13.67
CA ALA A 74 7.14 -19.78 12.52
C ALA A 74 6.33 -20.57 11.48
N GLU A 75 5.47 -21.49 11.92
CA GLU A 75 4.57 -22.25 11.03
C GLU A 75 3.50 -21.36 10.40
N MET A 76 3.02 -20.35 11.14
CA MET A 76 2.11 -19.32 10.62
C MET A 76 2.80 -18.34 9.66
N GLY A 77 4.12 -18.40 9.53
CA GLY A 77 4.89 -17.45 8.73
C GLY A 77 4.96 -16.06 9.35
N ILE A 78 4.86 -15.94 10.65
CA ILE A 78 4.89 -14.67 11.38
C ILE A 78 6.28 -14.43 11.97
N GLU A 79 6.84 -13.27 11.69
CA GLU A 79 8.10 -12.78 12.26
C GLU A 79 8.01 -11.28 12.56
N LYS A 80 8.85 -10.79 13.47
CA LYS A 80 8.83 -9.39 13.91
C LYS A 80 8.95 -8.39 12.76
N SER A 81 9.67 -8.73 11.70
CA SER A 81 9.94 -7.80 10.59
C SER A 81 8.70 -7.46 9.76
N ILE A 82 7.66 -8.31 9.75
CA ILE A 82 6.44 -8.04 8.98
C ILE A 82 5.48 -7.06 9.66
N PHE A 83 5.71 -6.72 10.94
CA PHE A 83 4.91 -5.71 11.63
C PHE A 83 5.30 -4.30 11.22
N VAL A 84 4.28 -3.45 11.05
CA VAL A 84 4.49 -2.02 10.78
C VAL A 84 4.92 -1.31 12.06
N SER A 85 5.97 -0.50 11.98
CA SER A 85 6.41 0.29 13.14
C SER A 85 5.31 1.26 13.59
N PRO A 86 4.98 1.33 14.89
CA PRO A 86 4.03 2.31 15.42
C PRO A 86 4.42 3.76 15.11
N LYS A 87 5.73 4.02 14.92
CA LYS A 87 6.25 5.35 14.56
C LYS A 87 5.94 5.76 13.12
N THR A 88 5.61 4.80 12.24
CA THR A 88 5.31 5.05 10.82
C THR A 88 3.85 4.81 10.47
N PHE A 89 2.97 4.68 11.47
CA PHE A 89 1.56 4.33 11.26
C PHE A 89 0.81 5.44 10.55
N HIS A 90 0.12 5.11 9.45
CA HIS A 90 -0.53 6.07 8.56
C HIS A 90 -1.58 5.42 7.68
N LEU A 91 -2.40 6.24 6.99
CA LEU A 91 -3.17 5.80 5.83
C LEU A 91 -2.44 6.26 4.56
N THR A 92 -2.33 5.38 3.57
CA THR A 92 -1.82 5.74 2.24
C THR A 92 -2.95 6.24 1.36
N VAL A 93 -2.79 7.42 0.77
CA VAL A 93 -3.73 7.98 -0.22
C VAL A 93 -3.32 7.57 -1.62
N VAL A 94 -2.07 7.84 -2.00
CA VAL A 94 -1.56 7.54 -3.34
C VAL A 94 -0.03 7.38 -3.33
N MET A 95 0.45 6.44 -4.13
CA MET A 95 1.89 6.24 -4.38
C MET A 95 2.36 7.17 -5.49
N LEU A 96 3.54 7.79 -5.33
CA LEU A 96 4.08 8.79 -6.24
C LEU A 96 5.44 8.36 -6.80
N LYS A 97 5.64 8.63 -8.08
CA LYS A 97 6.90 8.48 -8.80
C LYS A 97 7.51 9.87 -9.03
N LEU A 98 8.41 10.27 -8.13
CA LEU A 98 9.13 11.55 -8.18
C LEU A 98 10.62 11.24 -8.39
N GLU A 99 11.08 11.33 -9.65
CA GLU A 99 12.39 10.80 -10.05
C GLU A 99 13.55 11.76 -9.70
N ASN A 100 13.27 13.04 -9.56
CA ASN A 100 14.28 14.08 -9.35
C ASN A 100 13.75 15.21 -8.46
N ASN A 101 14.64 16.14 -8.07
CA ASN A 101 14.29 17.25 -7.21
C ASN A 101 13.22 18.18 -7.82
N GLU A 102 13.23 18.38 -9.13
CA GLU A 102 12.23 19.20 -9.83
C GLU A 102 10.83 18.59 -9.66
N SER A 103 10.70 17.28 -9.86
CA SER A 103 9.45 16.55 -9.63
C SER A 103 8.97 16.67 -8.17
N VAL A 104 9.90 16.62 -7.20
CA VAL A 104 9.57 16.82 -5.78
C VAL A 104 9.05 18.24 -5.54
N VAL A 105 9.73 19.28 -6.06
CA VAL A 105 9.29 20.68 -5.92
C VAL A 105 7.92 20.89 -6.58
N LYS A 106 7.70 20.33 -7.76
CA LYS A 106 6.41 20.41 -8.45
C LYS A 106 5.30 19.72 -7.63
N ALA A 107 5.57 18.53 -7.08
CA ALA A 107 4.65 17.83 -6.20
C ALA A 107 4.31 18.63 -4.93
N GLN A 108 5.30 19.27 -4.31
CA GLN A 108 5.11 20.18 -3.17
C GLN A 108 4.17 21.35 -3.51
N ASN A 109 4.37 21.99 -4.66
CA ASN A 109 3.53 23.09 -5.11
C ASN A 109 2.09 22.66 -5.40
N ILE A 110 1.90 21.47 -6.00
CA ILE A 110 0.57 20.87 -6.18
C ILE A 110 -0.13 20.75 -4.84
N LEU A 111 0.50 20.10 -3.87
CA LEU A 111 -0.12 19.83 -2.57
C LEU A 111 -0.42 21.12 -1.79
N LYS A 112 0.54 22.05 -1.72
CA LYS A 112 0.46 23.24 -0.87
C LYS A 112 -0.39 24.37 -1.47
N GLN A 113 -0.41 24.50 -2.79
CA GLN A 113 -0.98 25.66 -3.47
C GLN A 113 -2.14 25.28 -4.38
N SER A 114 -1.93 24.35 -5.31
CA SER A 114 -2.89 24.13 -6.39
C SER A 114 -4.20 23.51 -5.92
N ILE A 115 -4.15 22.61 -4.92
CA ILE A 115 -5.34 21.85 -4.47
C ILE A 115 -5.83 22.20 -3.08
N CYS A 116 -5.16 23.10 -2.37
CA CYS A 116 -5.52 23.42 -0.97
C CYS A 116 -6.99 23.82 -0.81
N SER A 117 -7.48 24.73 -1.65
CA SER A 117 -8.88 25.18 -1.62
C SER A 117 -9.85 24.06 -1.97
N ASN A 118 -9.52 23.22 -2.96
CA ASN A 118 -10.39 22.13 -3.41
C ASN A 118 -10.50 21.02 -2.34
N VAL A 119 -9.39 20.72 -1.65
CA VAL A 119 -9.39 19.77 -0.53
C VAL A 119 -10.23 20.32 0.62
N ARG A 120 -10.08 21.59 0.97
CA ARG A 120 -10.91 22.24 2.00
C ARG A 120 -12.39 22.21 1.63
N GLN A 121 -12.73 22.52 0.38
CA GLN A 121 -14.10 22.43 -0.13
C GLN A 121 -14.65 20.98 -0.02
N ALA A 122 -13.87 19.97 -0.43
CA ALA A 122 -14.25 18.56 -0.31
C ALA A 122 -14.52 18.17 1.16
N LEU A 123 -13.75 18.72 2.11
CA LEU A 123 -13.94 18.55 3.54
C LEU A 123 -15.06 19.46 4.09
N LYS A 124 -15.68 20.35 3.28
CA LYS A 124 -16.69 21.34 3.68
C LYS A 124 -16.19 22.26 4.79
N ASP A 125 -14.91 22.58 4.81
CA ASP A 125 -14.21 23.35 5.86
C ASP A 125 -14.48 22.86 7.29
N ARG A 126 -14.76 21.57 7.47
CA ARG A 126 -15.06 20.96 8.78
C ARG A 126 -14.03 19.87 9.11
N PRO A 127 -13.72 19.67 10.40
CA PRO A 127 -12.90 18.55 10.86
C PRO A 127 -13.47 17.22 10.39
N VAL A 128 -12.58 16.29 10.04
CA VAL A 128 -12.95 14.92 9.67
C VAL A 128 -12.31 13.93 10.64
N PHE A 129 -13.14 13.10 11.24
CA PHE A 129 -12.72 12.05 12.16
C PHE A 129 -12.88 10.69 11.49
N ILE A 130 -11.99 9.80 11.82
CA ILE A 130 -12.08 8.39 11.45
C ILE A 130 -12.16 7.52 12.69
N ARG A 131 -12.88 6.42 12.61
CA ARG A 131 -12.87 5.33 13.57
C ARG A 131 -12.08 4.17 12.98
N LEU A 132 -11.20 3.61 13.78
CA LEU A 132 -10.43 2.41 13.47
C LEU A 132 -11.03 1.24 14.26
N ARG A 133 -11.50 0.19 13.57
CA ARG A 133 -12.15 -0.95 14.22
C ARG A 133 -11.87 -2.25 13.48
N GLY A 134 -11.61 -3.31 14.24
CA GLY A 134 -11.40 -4.67 13.73
C GLY A 134 -10.09 -4.88 13.01
N LEU A 135 -9.99 -5.99 12.32
CA LEU A 135 -8.92 -6.34 11.38
C LEU A 135 -9.53 -6.94 10.12
N ASP A 136 -8.84 -6.75 9.00
CA ASP A 136 -9.21 -7.35 7.71
C ASP A 136 -7.95 -7.61 6.87
N CYS A 137 -8.03 -8.50 5.88
CA CYS A 137 -6.92 -8.81 5.00
C CYS A 137 -7.11 -8.19 3.60
N MET A 138 -5.99 -7.80 2.99
CA MET A 138 -5.97 -7.26 1.64
C MET A 138 -5.76 -8.39 0.63
N ASN A 139 -6.69 -8.53 -0.32
CA ASN A 139 -6.58 -9.45 -1.46
C ASN A 139 -6.18 -10.89 -1.04
N GLY A 140 -7.12 -11.65 -0.54
CA GLY A 140 -6.87 -13.04 -0.20
C GLY A 140 -7.73 -13.55 0.94
N SER A 141 -7.35 -14.70 1.43
CA SER A 141 -7.94 -15.35 2.59
C SER A 141 -7.02 -15.18 3.80
N LEU A 142 -7.58 -15.34 4.99
CA LEU A 142 -6.86 -15.18 6.25
C LEU A 142 -5.72 -16.19 6.43
N ASP A 143 -5.80 -17.37 5.80
CA ASP A 143 -4.75 -18.40 5.82
C ASP A 143 -3.56 -18.06 4.90
N LYS A 144 -3.72 -17.11 3.96
CA LYS A 144 -2.70 -16.66 3.01
C LYS A 144 -2.67 -15.14 2.89
N THR A 145 -2.60 -14.47 4.04
CA THR A 145 -2.60 -13.01 4.14
C THR A 145 -1.27 -12.42 3.68
N ARG A 146 -1.32 -11.43 2.79
CA ARG A 146 -0.15 -10.61 2.44
C ARG A 146 -0.07 -9.33 3.27
N VAL A 147 -1.22 -8.68 3.47
CA VAL A 147 -1.35 -7.45 4.24
C VAL A 147 -2.54 -7.58 5.16
N LEU A 148 -2.30 -7.44 6.46
CA LEU A 148 -3.32 -7.32 7.50
C LEU A 148 -3.40 -5.84 7.90
N TYR A 149 -4.63 -5.31 7.98
CA TYR A 149 -4.85 -3.90 8.23
C TYR A 149 -6.08 -3.67 9.12
N VAL A 150 -6.14 -2.48 9.70
CA VAL A 150 -7.33 -1.98 10.41
C VAL A 150 -8.20 -1.23 9.40
N PRO A 151 -9.48 -1.61 9.23
CA PRO A 151 -10.46 -0.86 8.46
C PRO A 151 -10.64 0.56 8.99
N VAL A 152 -10.98 1.49 8.08
CA VAL A 152 -11.17 2.90 8.36
C VAL A 152 -12.62 3.27 8.05
N GLU A 153 -13.31 3.82 9.04
CA GLU A 153 -14.66 4.35 8.89
C GLU A 153 -14.65 5.86 9.13
N GLU A 154 -15.18 6.65 8.20
CA GLU A 154 -15.38 8.08 8.44
C GLU A 154 -16.54 8.27 9.42
N VAL A 155 -16.30 9.03 10.47
CA VAL A 155 -17.37 9.38 11.43
C VAL A 155 -18.37 10.34 10.76
N GLY A 156 -19.66 9.97 10.81
CA GLY A 156 -20.73 10.71 10.14
C GLY A 156 -21.02 10.25 8.71
N HIS A 157 -20.21 9.36 8.14
CA HIS A 157 -20.46 8.70 6.83
C HIS A 157 -20.75 9.65 5.66
N GLU A 158 -20.20 10.87 5.68
CA GLU A 158 -20.45 11.88 4.65
C GLU A 158 -19.56 11.71 3.40
N GLY A 159 -18.55 10.83 3.45
CA GLY A 159 -17.61 10.61 2.37
C GLY A 159 -16.66 11.77 2.11
N ARG A 160 -16.57 12.74 3.04
CA ARG A 160 -15.74 13.93 2.88
C ARG A 160 -14.25 13.61 2.78
N LEU A 161 -13.78 12.69 3.62
CA LEU A 161 -12.38 12.24 3.58
C LEU A 161 -12.06 11.56 2.24
N LEU A 162 -12.94 10.68 1.77
CA LEU A 162 -12.76 10.01 0.47
C LEU A 162 -12.73 11.02 -0.67
N ASN A 163 -13.64 12.01 -0.66
CA ASN A 163 -13.68 13.07 -1.66
C ASN A 163 -12.39 13.92 -1.64
N ALA A 164 -11.88 14.26 -0.46
CA ALA A 164 -10.60 14.99 -0.33
C ALA A 164 -9.43 14.15 -0.87
N CYS A 165 -9.39 12.85 -0.58
CA CYS A 165 -8.39 11.94 -1.14
C CYS A 165 -8.49 11.86 -2.67
N HIS A 166 -9.69 11.83 -3.25
CA HIS A 166 -9.88 11.86 -4.71
C HIS A 166 -9.35 13.14 -5.34
N VAL A 167 -9.59 14.31 -4.73
CA VAL A 167 -8.99 15.58 -5.20
C VAL A 167 -7.46 15.51 -5.23
N ILE A 168 -6.86 14.94 -4.19
CA ILE A 168 -5.41 14.75 -4.11
C ILE A 168 -4.93 13.80 -5.23
N ILE A 169 -5.58 12.65 -5.40
CA ILE A 169 -5.21 11.66 -6.40
C ILE A 169 -5.31 12.25 -7.81
N ASP A 170 -6.45 12.87 -8.16
CA ASP A 170 -6.70 13.48 -9.48
C ASP A 170 -5.60 14.48 -9.85
N ALA A 171 -5.15 15.30 -8.88
CA ALA A 171 -4.08 16.27 -9.12
C ALA A 171 -2.74 15.61 -9.43
N PHE A 172 -2.39 14.52 -8.74
CA PHE A 172 -1.14 13.81 -8.98
C PHE A 172 -1.20 12.90 -10.22
N GLU A 173 -2.36 12.33 -10.56
CA GLU A 173 -2.58 11.63 -11.83
C GLU A 173 -2.44 12.61 -13.03
N ASN A 174 -3.07 13.77 -12.95
CA ASN A 174 -2.99 14.81 -13.99
C ASN A 174 -1.56 15.36 -14.18
N ALA A 175 -0.76 15.38 -13.11
CA ALA A 175 0.65 15.76 -13.16
C ALA A 175 1.56 14.64 -13.67
N GLY A 176 1.05 13.42 -13.87
CA GLY A 176 1.82 12.26 -14.30
C GLY A 176 2.69 11.63 -13.20
N PHE A 177 2.42 11.95 -11.92
CA PHE A 177 3.17 11.43 -10.77
C PHE A 177 2.53 10.20 -10.13
N ALA A 178 1.26 9.93 -10.42
CA ALA A 178 0.52 8.76 -9.97
C ALA A 178 0.00 7.94 -11.16
N GLY A 179 -0.30 6.65 -10.92
CA GLY A 179 -0.90 5.78 -11.94
C GLY A 179 -2.36 6.18 -12.21
N LYS A 180 -2.81 6.09 -13.46
CA LYS A 180 -4.17 6.48 -13.91
C LYS A 180 -5.32 5.69 -13.24
N ASP A 181 -5.02 4.64 -12.54
CA ASP A 181 -5.97 3.79 -11.82
C ASP A 181 -5.87 3.96 -10.28
N ALA A 182 -5.08 4.93 -9.80
CA ALA A 182 -4.86 5.14 -8.38
C ALA A 182 -6.17 5.44 -7.65
N LYS A 183 -7.05 6.23 -8.27
CA LYS A 183 -8.36 6.60 -7.71
C LYS A 183 -9.29 5.40 -7.55
N SER A 184 -9.40 4.55 -8.57
CA SER A 184 -10.26 3.37 -8.53
C SER A 184 -9.76 2.28 -7.58
N ARG A 185 -8.46 2.30 -7.28
CA ARG A 185 -7.80 1.37 -6.33
C ARG A 185 -7.73 1.90 -4.90
N LEU A 186 -8.20 3.12 -4.65
CA LEU A 186 -8.15 3.69 -3.31
C LEU A 186 -9.00 2.88 -2.33
N LYS A 187 -8.34 2.28 -1.35
CA LYS A 187 -8.95 1.71 -0.15
C LYS A 187 -8.19 2.26 1.04
N LEU A 188 -8.79 3.18 1.78
CA LEU A 188 -8.17 3.71 3.00
C LEU A 188 -8.09 2.57 4.03
N HIS A 189 -6.89 2.31 4.52
CA HIS A 189 -6.60 1.24 5.48
C HIS A 189 -5.34 1.57 6.28
N ALA A 190 -5.31 1.15 7.53
CA ALA A 190 -4.14 1.30 8.38
C ALA A 190 -3.42 -0.06 8.51
N THR A 191 -2.33 -0.26 7.79
CA THR A 191 -1.60 -1.52 7.77
C THR A 191 -0.95 -1.80 9.12
N VAL A 192 -1.17 -3.00 9.67
CA VAL A 192 -0.52 -3.49 10.90
C VAL A 192 0.55 -4.53 10.62
N MET A 193 0.38 -5.37 9.58
CA MET A 193 1.35 -6.38 9.16
C MET A 193 1.42 -6.45 7.64
N ASN A 194 2.64 -6.62 7.08
CA ASN A 194 2.87 -6.73 5.65
C ASN A 194 4.00 -7.74 5.37
N ALA A 195 3.67 -8.86 4.74
CA ALA A 195 4.63 -9.93 4.40
C ALA A 195 5.80 -9.44 3.53
N SER A 196 5.60 -8.36 2.74
CA SER A 196 6.68 -7.80 1.91
C SER A 196 7.84 -7.19 2.71
N TYR A 197 7.65 -6.94 4.01
CA TYR A 197 8.68 -6.41 4.91
C TYR A 197 9.60 -7.51 5.48
N ARG A 198 9.30 -8.76 5.18
CA ARG A 198 10.13 -9.90 5.58
C ARG A 198 11.59 -9.68 5.18
N LYS A 199 12.49 -9.83 6.16
CA LYS A 199 13.94 -9.63 5.94
C LYS A 199 14.57 -10.82 5.23
N ASP A 200 14.22 -12.02 5.65
CA ASP A 200 14.71 -13.25 5.02
C ASP A 200 13.92 -13.59 3.75
N LYS A 201 14.48 -13.18 2.61
CA LYS A 201 13.90 -13.46 1.29
C LYS A 201 14.22 -14.87 0.75
N SER A 202 15.05 -15.65 1.45
CA SER A 202 15.36 -17.03 1.09
C SER A 202 14.16 -17.95 1.33
N LYS A 203 13.34 -17.63 2.30
CA LYS A 203 12.04 -18.25 2.53
C LYS A 203 11.04 -17.66 1.55
N LYS A 204 10.65 -18.42 0.52
CA LYS A 204 9.61 -18.04 -0.47
C LYS A 204 8.20 -17.87 0.15
N MET A 205 8.09 -17.36 1.37
CA MET A 205 6.80 -17.13 2.03
C MET A 205 6.36 -15.69 1.79
N ASP A 206 5.56 -15.48 0.74
CA ASP A 206 4.99 -14.17 0.40
C ASP A 206 3.73 -13.84 1.23
N THR A 207 3.33 -14.75 2.13
CA THR A 207 2.10 -14.65 2.94
C THR A 207 2.36 -15.14 4.37
N PHE A 208 1.38 -14.95 5.24
CA PHE A 208 1.31 -15.49 6.59
C PHE A 208 -0.13 -15.90 6.92
N ASP A 209 -0.31 -16.80 7.88
CA ASP A 209 -1.62 -17.19 8.40
C ASP A 209 -2.07 -16.19 9.47
N ALA A 210 -3.16 -15.47 9.21
CA ALA A 210 -3.71 -14.46 10.10
C ALA A 210 -5.00 -14.91 10.82
N ARG A 211 -5.46 -16.16 10.66
CA ARG A 211 -6.76 -16.61 11.17
C ARG A 211 -6.92 -16.44 12.68
N GLU A 212 -5.95 -16.87 13.46
CA GLU A 212 -6.00 -16.75 14.93
C GLU A 212 -5.89 -15.28 15.38
N ILE A 213 -5.02 -14.49 14.71
CA ILE A 213 -4.92 -13.04 14.98
C ILE A 213 -6.24 -12.34 14.66
N HIS A 214 -6.82 -12.65 13.51
CA HIS A 214 -8.10 -12.05 13.12
C HIS A 214 -9.19 -12.37 14.14
N LYS A 215 -9.35 -13.65 14.54
CA LYS A 215 -10.34 -14.09 15.51
C LYS A 215 -10.26 -13.33 16.83
N GLU A 216 -9.04 -13.05 17.30
CA GLU A 216 -8.82 -12.33 18.57
C GLU A 216 -9.12 -10.84 18.45
N PHE A 217 -8.82 -10.22 17.27
CA PHE A 217 -8.87 -8.77 17.10
C PHE A 217 -9.96 -8.28 16.13
N GLU A 218 -10.81 -9.15 15.58
CA GLU A 218 -11.84 -8.78 14.60
C GLU A 218 -12.84 -7.71 15.09
N ASN A 219 -13.05 -7.63 16.40
CA ASN A 219 -13.95 -6.67 17.01
C ASN A 219 -13.24 -5.56 17.79
N LYS A 220 -11.90 -5.54 17.78
CA LYS A 220 -11.12 -4.56 18.54
C LYS A 220 -11.42 -3.14 18.10
N ASP A 221 -11.78 -2.29 19.06
CA ASP A 221 -11.83 -0.84 18.84
C ASP A 221 -10.44 -0.25 19.09
N TRP A 222 -9.87 0.37 18.04
CA TRP A 222 -8.57 1.03 18.10
C TRP A 222 -8.67 2.51 18.43
N GLY A 223 -9.89 3.07 18.42
CA GLY A 223 -10.19 4.45 18.75
C GLY A 223 -10.64 5.31 17.57
N THR A 224 -10.97 6.55 17.87
CA THR A 224 -11.42 7.59 16.93
C THR A 224 -10.39 8.70 16.88
N TYR A 225 -10.01 9.13 15.65
CA TYR A 225 -8.90 10.06 15.43
C TYR A 225 -9.28 11.14 14.42
N LEU A 226 -8.88 12.38 14.70
CA LEU A 226 -8.98 13.50 13.77
C LEU A 226 -7.91 13.34 12.68
N ILE A 227 -8.27 13.45 11.42
CA ILE A 227 -7.27 13.57 10.34
C ILE A 227 -6.84 15.03 10.28
N ARG A 228 -5.57 15.29 10.64
CA ARG A 228 -5.04 16.65 10.78
C ARG A 228 -4.47 17.22 9.50
N GLU A 229 -3.84 16.37 8.70
CA GLU A 229 -3.09 16.80 7.53
C GLU A 229 -2.79 15.65 6.56
N ALA A 230 -2.41 15.99 5.32
CA ALA A 230 -1.83 15.08 4.36
C ALA A 230 -0.36 15.44 4.12
N HIS A 231 0.52 14.42 4.05
CA HIS A 231 1.96 14.60 3.82
C HIS A 231 2.38 14.00 2.48
N ILE A 232 3.28 14.65 1.75
CA ILE A 232 4.15 13.97 0.79
C ILE A 232 5.29 13.36 1.58
N SER A 233 5.26 12.04 1.75
CA SER A 233 6.22 11.25 2.53
C SER A 233 7.22 10.57 1.61
N GLN A 234 8.52 10.69 1.92
CA GLN A 234 9.58 10.03 1.17
C GLN A 234 9.76 8.59 1.67
N ARG A 235 9.71 7.61 0.77
CA ARG A 235 9.94 6.20 1.13
C ARG A 235 11.37 5.99 1.61
N TYR A 236 11.51 5.12 2.59
CA TYR A 236 12.81 4.69 3.15
C TYR A 236 13.66 5.80 3.78
N LYS A 237 13.13 7.01 3.92
CA LYS A 237 13.77 8.11 4.64
C LYS A 237 12.91 8.50 5.82
N TYR A 238 13.54 8.68 6.99
CA TYR A 238 12.84 8.94 8.24
C TYR A 238 13.34 10.22 8.88
N ASP A 239 12.47 10.87 9.64
CA ASP A 239 12.79 12.00 10.49
C ASP A 239 13.40 11.53 11.84
N PRO A 240 13.88 12.44 12.70
CA PRO A 240 14.43 12.08 14.01
C PRO A 240 13.44 11.36 14.93
N ASN A 241 12.12 11.53 14.74
CA ASN A 241 11.07 10.85 15.51
C ASN A 241 10.78 9.44 14.99
N GLY A 242 11.36 9.08 13.84
CA GLY A 242 11.18 7.79 13.16
C GLY A 242 9.94 7.71 12.26
N TYR A 243 9.28 8.85 11.99
CA TYR A 243 8.25 8.91 10.94
C TYR A 243 8.92 9.12 9.57
N PHE A 244 8.18 8.94 8.48
CA PHE A 244 8.67 9.21 7.14
C PHE A 244 9.04 10.69 6.97
N HIS A 245 10.15 10.96 6.28
CA HIS A 245 10.54 12.33 5.94
C HIS A 245 9.44 13.04 5.18
N CYS A 246 8.92 14.12 5.75
CA CYS A 246 7.85 14.92 5.16
C CYS A 246 8.46 15.97 4.20
N CYS A 247 8.22 15.83 2.91
CA CYS A 247 8.62 16.81 1.90
C CYS A 247 7.68 18.01 1.87
N ALA A 248 6.40 17.80 2.14
CA ALA A 248 5.36 18.84 2.21
C ALA A 248 4.17 18.33 3.01
N SER A 249 3.46 19.26 3.68
CA SER A 249 2.18 18.98 4.34
C SER A 249 1.09 19.92 3.86
N LEU A 250 -0.14 19.42 3.86
CA LEU A 250 -1.37 20.15 3.65
C LEU A 250 -2.27 20.00 4.90
N PRO A 251 -2.45 21.05 5.71
CA PRO A 251 -3.30 20.96 6.88
C PRO A 251 -4.78 20.84 6.50
N PHE A 252 -5.50 20.00 7.23
CA PHE A 252 -6.95 19.85 7.14
C PHE A 252 -7.65 20.75 8.18
N PRO A 253 -8.94 21.08 8.00
CA PRO A 253 -9.71 21.79 9.00
C PRO A 253 -9.69 21.05 10.33
N HIS A 254 -9.51 21.78 11.45
CA HIS A 254 -9.38 21.19 12.80
C HIS A 254 -10.16 21.94 13.87
N LYS A 255 -10.91 22.98 13.47
CA LYS A 255 -11.84 23.76 14.32
C LYS A 255 -13.23 23.72 13.72
#